data_5e25ca99dcc5bf638b88598fd75013ee
#
_entry.id   5e25ca99dcc5bf638b88598fd75013ee
#
_cell.length_a   1.000
_cell.length_b   1.000
_cell.length_c   1.000
_cell.angle_alpha   90.00
_cell.angle_beta   90.00
_cell.angle_gamma   90.00
#
_symmetry.space_group_name_H-M   'P 1'
#
loop_
_entity.id
_entity.type
_entity.pdbx_description
1 polymer ?
#
loop_
_entity_poly.entity_id
_entity_poly.type
_entity_poly.pdbx_seq_one_letter_code
_entity_poly.pdbx_strand_id
1 'polypeptide(L)'
;METIARGDKPKTLQTIAYISIPNSADLEFLLWDLQDAIAAYAQLSGTVLPRPVDLKADDDDAAADGLVLAVDDAFDDEAMITVEQMLDRLGNAETRVYVVVQVAHRSTEGAHMPVKRLREACELRKLTWCGGVTICAGSGIAALRHSPRMGLLRRPFSEAMDKLVGAVRMGCSIEHAQLLGGGDAGSIDADGMVRARPAVPALIWRAIIKRLGAHTQSRI
;
A
#
# COMPACT_ATOMS: atom_id res chain seq x y z
N MET A 1 12.90 -22.66 -19.59
CA MET A 1 11.79 -21.73 -19.74
C MET A 1 11.28 -21.46 -18.33
N GLU A 2 11.70 -20.37 -17.72
CA GLU A 2 11.23 -19.97 -16.38
C GLU A 2 9.73 -19.70 -16.45
N THR A 3 8.98 -20.37 -15.61
CA THR A 3 7.53 -20.15 -15.51
C THR A 3 7.34 -18.79 -14.83
N ILE A 4 6.93 -17.77 -15.60
CA ILE A 4 6.60 -16.45 -15.06
C ILE A 4 5.52 -16.63 -13.99
N ALA A 5 5.81 -16.17 -12.78
CA ALA A 5 4.86 -16.23 -11.67
C ALA A 5 3.55 -15.51 -12.04
N ARG A 6 2.43 -15.95 -11.49
CA ARG A 6 1.09 -15.43 -11.87
C ARG A 6 0.95 -13.92 -11.65
N GLY A 7 1.64 -13.36 -10.65
CA GLY A 7 1.69 -11.93 -10.34
C GLY A 7 2.54 -11.09 -11.30
N ASP A 8 3.39 -11.73 -12.12
CA ASP A 8 4.37 -11.02 -12.96
C ASP A 8 3.82 -10.67 -14.35
N LYS A 9 2.69 -11.25 -14.74
CA LYS A 9 2.07 -10.90 -16.03
C LYS A 9 1.25 -9.61 -15.89
N PRO A 10 1.61 -8.52 -16.57
CA PRO A 10 0.84 -7.29 -16.53
C PRO A 10 -0.64 -7.48 -16.92
N LYS A 11 -1.54 -6.83 -16.20
CA LYS A 11 -2.99 -6.83 -16.46
C LYS A 11 -3.53 -5.42 -16.19
N THR A 12 -4.28 -4.85 -17.09
CA THR A 12 -4.96 -3.58 -16.84
C THR A 12 -6.03 -3.77 -15.76
N LEU A 13 -5.90 -3.06 -14.65
CA LEU A 13 -6.92 -3.03 -13.60
C LEU A 13 -7.97 -1.98 -13.97
N GLN A 14 -9.24 -2.38 -14.04
CA GLN A 14 -10.35 -1.47 -14.31
C GLN A 14 -11.02 -1.01 -13.02
N THR A 15 -10.99 -1.86 -12.01
CA THR A 15 -11.58 -1.61 -10.69
C THR A 15 -10.58 -1.89 -9.59
N ILE A 16 -10.54 -1.02 -8.58
CA ILE A 16 -9.66 -1.18 -7.42
C ILE A 16 -10.41 -0.85 -6.14
N ALA A 17 -10.34 -1.74 -5.15
CA ALA A 17 -10.79 -1.47 -3.80
C ALA A 17 -9.62 -0.93 -2.95
N TYR A 18 -9.91 0.05 -2.09
CA TYR A 18 -8.95 0.63 -1.15
C TYR A 18 -9.51 0.50 0.26
N ILE A 19 -8.80 -0.22 1.12
CA ILE A 19 -9.28 -0.56 2.46
C ILE A 19 -8.18 -0.29 3.48
N SER A 20 -8.54 0.33 4.61
CA SER A 20 -7.67 0.51 5.78
C SER A 20 -8.21 -0.25 6.98
N ILE A 21 -7.35 -1.01 7.66
CA ILE A 21 -7.67 -1.74 8.87
C ILE A 21 -6.49 -1.64 9.85
N PRO A 22 -6.69 -1.00 11.01
CA PRO A 22 -7.89 -0.27 11.43
C PRO A 22 -8.13 0.99 10.60
N ASN A 23 -9.30 1.58 10.72
CA ASN A 23 -9.56 2.88 10.13
C ASN A 23 -8.83 3.97 10.95
N SER A 24 -7.65 4.39 10.50
CA SER A 24 -6.82 5.40 11.15
C SER A 24 -6.42 6.51 10.18
N ALA A 25 -6.25 7.73 10.70
CA ALA A 25 -5.86 8.88 9.89
C ALA A 25 -4.54 8.67 9.12
N ASP A 26 -3.62 7.89 9.68
CA ASP A 26 -2.33 7.58 9.07
C ASP A 26 -2.51 6.64 7.87
N LEU A 27 -3.29 5.58 8.00
CA LEU A 27 -3.57 4.63 6.91
C LEU A 27 -4.43 5.28 5.82
N GLU A 28 -5.43 6.08 6.21
CA GLU A 28 -6.22 6.86 5.25
C GLU A 28 -5.35 7.83 4.45
N PHE A 29 -4.40 8.50 5.11
CA PHE A 29 -3.44 9.37 4.43
C PHE A 29 -2.60 8.61 3.41
N LEU A 30 -2.09 7.42 3.76
CA LEU A 30 -1.29 6.61 2.85
C LEU A 30 -2.09 6.13 1.63
N LEU A 31 -3.35 5.70 1.84
CA LEU A 31 -4.25 5.34 0.74
C LEU A 31 -4.60 6.54 -0.13
N TRP A 32 -4.88 7.69 0.48
CA TRP A 32 -5.12 8.93 -0.25
C TRP A 32 -3.90 9.34 -1.10
N ASP A 33 -2.69 9.28 -0.54
CA ASP A 33 -1.46 9.62 -1.26
C ASP A 33 -1.23 8.70 -2.47
N LEU A 34 -1.54 7.41 -2.32
CA LEU A 34 -1.48 6.44 -3.41
C LEU A 34 -2.50 6.76 -4.51
N GLN A 35 -3.76 7.00 -4.14
CA GLN A 35 -4.83 7.32 -5.09
C GLN A 35 -4.55 8.62 -5.86
N ASP A 36 -4.10 9.66 -5.15
CA ASP A 36 -3.71 10.95 -5.75
C ASP A 36 -2.57 10.75 -6.76
N ALA A 37 -1.57 9.96 -6.43
CA ALA A 37 -0.48 9.65 -7.34
C ALA A 37 -0.94 8.84 -8.56
N ILE A 38 -1.78 7.82 -8.39
CA ILE A 38 -2.33 7.04 -9.52
C ILE A 38 -3.13 7.96 -10.45
N ALA A 39 -3.95 8.87 -9.89
CA ALA A 39 -4.73 9.83 -10.67
C ALA A 39 -3.83 10.79 -11.45
N ALA A 40 -2.79 11.35 -10.81
CA ALA A 40 -1.84 12.24 -11.45
C ALA A 40 -1.09 11.56 -12.61
N TYR A 41 -0.63 10.33 -12.41
CA TYR A 41 0.02 9.56 -13.48
C TYR A 41 -0.93 9.19 -14.61
N ALA A 42 -2.17 8.82 -14.31
CA ALA A 42 -3.18 8.54 -15.33
C ALA A 42 -3.44 9.76 -16.21
N GLN A 43 -3.57 10.94 -15.60
CA GLN A 43 -3.74 12.20 -16.31
C GLN A 43 -2.55 12.52 -17.21
N LEU A 44 -1.32 12.36 -16.71
CA LEU A 44 -0.09 12.65 -17.47
C LEU A 44 0.11 11.68 -18.64
N SER A 45 -0.24 10.41 -18.47
CA SER A 45 -0.05 9.37 -19.49
C SER A 45 -1.24 9.17 -20.41
N GLY A 46 -2.36 9.86 -20.18
CA GLY A 46 -3.60 9.68 -20.95
C GLY A 46 -4.22 8.29 -20.78
N THR A 47 -3.89 7.58 -19.68
CA THR A 47 -4.44 6.24 -19.38
C THR A 47 -5.74 6.35 -18.59
N VAL A 48 -6.59 5.33 -18.71
CA VAL A 48 -7.84 5.27 -17.95
C VAL A 48 -7.54 5.08 -16.47
N LEU A 49 -8.14 5.91 -15.62
CA LEU A 49 -8.06 5.77 -14.18
C LEU A 49 -8.93 4.59 -13.74
N PRO A 50 -8.40 3.62 -12.96
CA PRO A 50 -9.22 2.55 -12.40
C PRO A 50 -10.35 3.11 -11.52
N ARG A 51 -11.54 2.56 -11.66
CA ARG A 51 -12.69 2.97 -10.85
C ARG A 51 -12.56 2.43 -9.42
N PRO A 52 -12.68 3.28 -8.39
CA PRO A 52 -12.72 2.79 -7.01
C PRO A 52 -14.01 2.00 -6.75
N VAL A 53 -13.90 0.90 -6.01
CA VAL A 53 -15.01 0.04 -5.60
C VAL A 53 -15.05 0.00 -4.07
N ASP A 54 -16.24 0.13 -3.50
CA ASP A 54 -16.47 -0.04 -2.07
C ASP A 54 -16.91 -1.49 -1.79
N LEU A 55 -16.03 -2.25 -1.14
CA LEU A 55 -16.32 -3.63 -0.73
C LEU A 55 -17.14 -3.72 0.58
N LYS A 56 -17.44 -2.58 1.22
CA LYS A 56 -18.26 -2.52 2.43
C LYS A 56 -19.75 -2.47 2.11
N ALA A 57 -20.11 -2.18 0.86
CA ALA A 57 -21.50 -2.25 0.42
C ALA A 57 -21.98 -3.69 0.43
N ASP A 58 -23.25 -3.92 0.84
CA ASP A 58 -23.91 -5.24 0.89
C ASP A 58 -24.14 -5.87 -0.50
N ASP A 59 -23.29 -5.55 -1.46
CA ASP A 59 -23.36 -6.03 -2.83
C ASP A 59 -22.56 -7.33 -2.94
N ASP A 60 -23.25 -8.46 -3.00
CA ASP A 60 -22.68 -9.81 -3.10
C ASP A 60 -21.84 -10.01 -4.38
N ASP A 61 -21.90 -9.09 -5.35
CA ASP A 61 -21.20 -9.14 -6.64
C ASP A 61 -20.06 -8.11 -6.78
N ALA A 62 -19.53 -7.57 -5.68
CA ALA A 62 -18.46 -6.57 -5.71
C ALA A 62 -17.12 -7.17 -6.17
N ALA A 63 -17.00 -7.47 -7.46
CA ALA A 63 -15.75 -7.90 -8.06
C ALA A 63 -14.78 -6.71 -8.25
N ALA A 64 -13.58 -6.82 -7.71
CA ALA A 64 -12.50 -5.87 -7.95
C ALA A 64 -11.31 -6.56 -8.62
N ASP A 65 -10.73 -5.91 -9.66
CA ASP A 65 -9.52 -6.41 -10.31
C ASP A 65 -8.30 -6.28 -9.40
N GLY A 66 -8.29 -5.27 -8.54
CA GLY A 66 -7.24 -5.01 -7.57
C GLY A 66 -7.78 -4.65 -6.19
N LEU A 67 -7.05 -5.04 -5.16
CA LEU A 67 -7.24 -4.63 -3.77
C LEU A 67 -5.96 -3.97 -3.28
N VAL A 68 -6.07 -2.79 -2.72
CA VAL A 68 -5.01 -2.15 -1.94
C VAL A 68 -5.43 -2.14 -0.48
N LEU A 69 -4.73 -2.91 0.34
CA LEU A 69 -5.00 -3.05 1.76
C LEU A 69 -3.95 -2.29 2.58
N ALA A 70 -4.37 -1.32 3.37
CA ALA A 70 -3.51 -0.63 4.32
C ALA A 70 -3.75 -1.17 5.73
N VAL A 71 -2.68 -1.62 6.39
CA VAL A 71 -2.69 -2.15 7.76
C VAL A 71 -1.57 -1.53 8.59
N ASP A 72 -1.69 -1.58 9.90
CA ASP A 72 -0.59 -1.22 10.81
C ASP A 72 0.06 -2.45 11.45
N ASP A 73 1.10 -2.24 12.26
CA ASP A 73 1.79 -3.30 12.99
C ASP A 73 1.05 -3.81 14.24
N ALA A 74 -0.08 -3.20 14.61
CA ALA A 74 -1.01 -3.69 15.61
C ALA A 74 -2.07 -4.66 15.05
N PHE A 75 -1.87 -5.09 13.78
CA PHE A 75 -2.76 -6.01 13.07
C PHE A 75 -2.92 -7.34 13.80
N ASP A 76 -4.04 -7.49 14.51
CA ASP A 76 -4.38 -8.61 15.38
C ASP A 76 -5.27 -9.66 14.68
N ASP A 77 -5.77 -10.62 15.46
CA ASP A 77 -6.62 -11.69 14.94
C ASP A 77 -8.00 -11.18 14.52
N GLU A 78 -8.55 -10.16 15.19
CA GLU A 78 -9.84 -9.57 14.83
C GLU A 78 -9.75 -8.82 13.50
N ALA A 79 -8.69 -8.05 13.31
CA ALA A 79 -8.38 -7.40 12.07
C ALA A 79 -8.18 -8.44 10.93
N MET A 80 -7.51 -9.55 11.23
CA MET A 80 -7.30 -10.63 10.26
C MET A 80 -8.62 -11.28 9.83
N ILE A 81 -9.53 -11.58 10.77
CA ILE A 81 -10.86 -12.12 10.46
C ILE A 81 -11.62 -11.19 9.53
N THR A 82 -11.55 -9.87 9.81
CA THR A 82 -12.20 -8.86 8.96
C THR A 82 -11.64 -8.88 7.52
N VAL A 83 -10.32 -8.96 7.40
CA VAL A 83 -9.66 -9.07 6.07
C VAL A 83 -10.06 -10.36 5.37
N GLU A 84 -10.06 -11.48 6.04
CA GLU A 84 -10.43 -12.78 5.46
C GLU A 84 -11.84 -12.76 4.90
N GLN A 85 -12.81 -12.20 5.64
CA GLN A 85 -14.18 -12.02 5.16
C GLN A 85 -14.26 -11.16 3.91
N MET A 86 -13.43 -10.09 3.83
CA MET A 86 -13.35 -9.26 2.63
C MET A 86 -12.73 -9.99 1.45
N LEU A 87 -11.65 -10.75 1.69
CA LEU A 87 -11.00 -11.55 0.65
C LEU A 87 -11.92 -12.65 0.11
N ASP A 88 -12.78 -13.24 0.95
CA ASP A 88 -13.78 -14.24 0.55
C ASP A 88 -14.82 -13.62 -0.40
N ARG A 89 -15.21 -12.37 -0.20
CA ARG A 89 -16.16 -11.65 -1.07
C ARG A 89 -15.58 -11.30 -2.45
N LEU A 90 -14.26 -11.14 -2.56
CA LEU A 90 -13.63 -10.80 -3.84
C LEU A 90 -13.77 -11.89 -4.90
N GLY A 91 -14.02 -13.14 -4.50
CA GLY A 91 -14.48 -14.26 -5.34
C GLY A 91 -13.68 -14.60 -6.61
N ASN A 92 -12.77 -13.71 -7.04
CA ASN A 92 -12.07 -13.82 -8.30
C ASN A 92 -10.58 -14.14 -8.07
N ALA A 93 -10.18 -15.34 -8.46
CA ALA A 93 -8.78 -15.82 -8.38
C ALA A 93 -7.76 -14.96 -9.17
N GLU A 94 -8.22 -14.00 -9.97
CA GLU A 94 -7.36 -13.06 -10.71
C GLU A 94 -7.18 -11.71 -10.01
N THR A 95 -7.88 -11.44 -8.90
CA THR A 95 -7.73 -10.20 -8.14
C THR A 95 -6.31 -10.06 -7.62
N ARG A 96 -5.73 -8.89 -7.85
CA ARG A 96 -4.37 -8.55 -7.44
C ARG A 96 -4.38 -7.84 -6.11
N VAL A 97 -3.61 -8.35 -5.15
CA VAL A 97 -3.56 -7.81 -3.80
C VAL A 97 -2.25 -7.10 -3.57
N TYR A 98 -2.34 -5.83 -3.22
CA TYR A 98 -1.26 -4.94 -2.85
C TYR A 98 -1.42 -4.52 -1.40
N VAL A 99 -0.31 -4.32 -0.67
CA VAL A 99 -0.37 -4.01 0.75
C VAL A 99 0.47 -2.79 1.09
N VAL A 100 -0.06 -1.94 1.97
CA VAL A 100 0.68 -0.86 2.61
C VAL A 100 0.70 -1.16 4.11
N VAL A 101 1.87 -1.42 4.67
CA VAL A 101 2.01 -1.69 6.11
C VAL A 101 2.66 -0.49 6.79
N GLN A 102 1.96 0.13 7.73
CA GLN A 102 2.52 1.16 8.59
C GLN A 102 3.10 0.54 9.84
N VAL A 103 4.32 0.88 10.19
CA VAL A 103 4.99 0.37 11.39
C VAL A 103 5.25 1.50 12.37
N ALA A 104 4.81 1.32 13.63
CA ALA A 104 4.96 2.30 14.70
C ALA A 104 6.42 2.52 15.09
N HIS A 105 7.30 1.58 14.78
CA HIS A 105 8.72 1.67 15.05
C HIS A 105 9.53 1.71 13.75
N ARG A 106 10.80 2.13 13.85
CA ARG A 106 11.73 2.13 12.70
C ARG A 106 12.21 0.73 12.31
N SER A 107 11.97 -0.27 13.16
CA SER A 107 12.24 -1.67 12.86
C SER A 107 11.17 -2.21 11.90
N THR A 108 11.58 -3.00 10.95
CA THR A 108 10.68 -3.69 10.03
C THR A 108 10.12 -4.99 10.61
N GLU A 109 10.56 -5.38 11.82
CA GLU A 109 10.14 -6.61 12.48
C GLU A 109 8.63 -6.65 12.70
N GLY A 110 8.02 -5.49 13.08
CA GLY A 110 6.57 -5.39 13.25
C GLY A 110 5.77 -5.64 11.97
N ALA A 111 6.34 -5.41 10.80
CA ALA A 111 5.65 -5.65 9.52
C ALA A 111 5.66 -7.11 9.08
N HIS A 112 6.59 -7.92 9.57
CA HIS A 112 6.79 -9.28 9.06
C HIS A 112 5.57 -10.18 9.28
N MET A 113 4.98 -10.13 10.49
CA MET A 113 3.82 -10.97 10.81
C MET A 113 2.57 -10.58 10.01
N PRO A 114 2.16 -9.29 9.95
CA PRO A 114 1.06 -8.88 9.09
C PRO A 114 1.24 -9.29 7.63
N VAL A 115 2.42 -9.02 7.04
CA VAL A 115 2.71 -9.36 5.64
C VAL A 115 2.60 -10.86 5.39
N LYS A 116 3.20 -11.68 6.26
CA LYS A 116 3.15 -13.14 6.15
C LYS A 116 1.71 -13.67 6.20
N ARG A 117 0.92 -13.23 7.18
CA ARG A 117 -0.48 -13.64 7.36
C ARG A 117 -1.35 -13.26 6.16
N LEU A 118 -1.19 -12.04 5.66
CA LEU A 118 -1.93 -11.55 4.50
C LEU A 118 -1.56 -12.32 3.22
N ARG A 119 -0.28 -12.60 3.03
CA ARG A 119 0.18 -13.41 1.91
C ARG A 119 -0.40 -14.83 1.97
N GLU A 120 -0.32 -15.50 3.12
CA GLU A 120 -0.88 -16.84 3.33
C GLU A 120 -2.40 -16.85 3.07
N ALA A 121 -3.13 -15.82 3.51
CA ALA A 121 -4.56 -15.69 3.25
C ALA A 121 -4.89 -15.52 1.76
N CYS A 122 -4.06 -14.79 1.02
CA CYS A 122 -4.18 -14.65 -0.44
C CYS A 122 -3.90 -15.98 -1.14
N GLU A 123 -2.86 -16.71 -0.73
CA GLU A 123 -2.49 -18.01 -1.30
C GLU A 123 -3.61 -19.04 -1.11
N LEU A 124 -4.21 -19.12 0.09
CA LEU A 124 -5.33 -20.01 0.39
C LEU A 124 -6.54 -19.75 -0.52
N ARG A 125 -6.80 -18.49 -0.87
CA ARG A 125 -7.92 -18.06 -1.73
C ARG A 125 -7.56 -17.98 -3.21
N LYS A 126 -6.33 -18.36 -3.56
CA LYS A 126 -5.78 -18.27 -4.93
C LYS A 126 -5.78 -16.85 -5.51
N LEU A 127 -5.81 -15.83 -4.65
CA LEU A 127 -5.61 -14.44 -5.05
C LEU A 127 -4.16 -14.20 -5.45
N THR A 128 -3.92 -13.20 -6.29
CA THR A 128 -2.57 -12.91 -6.76
C THR A 128 -1.90 -11.92 -5.82
N TRP A 129 -0.95 -12.38 -5.00
CA TRP A 129 -0.10 -11.49 -4.19
C TRP A 129 0.86 -10.70 -5.08
N CYS A 130 0.84 -9.38 -4.96
CA CYS A 130 1.67 -8.47 -5.76
C CYS A 130 2.70 -7.68 -4.94
N GLY A 131 2.78 -7.95 -3.64
CA GLY A 131 3.70 -7.23 -2.75
C GLY A 131 3.16 -5.90 -2.26
N GLY A 132 4.02 -5.03 -1.76
CA GLY A 132 3.58 -3.79 -1.16
C GLY A 132 4.69 -2.89 -0.65
N VAL A 133 4.32 -1.98 0.24
CA VAL A 133 5.23 -1.00 0.84
C VAL A 133 5.12 -1.07 2.37
N THR A 134 6.27 -1.12 3.04
CA THR A 134 6.36 -0.99 4.51
C THR A 134 6.84 0.42 4.86
N ILE A 135 6.01 1.18 5.54
CA ILE A 135 6.27 2.56 5.97
C ILE A 135 6.68 2.57 7.45
N CYS A 136 7.98 2.70 7.71
CA CYS A 136 8.56 2.71 9.06
C CYS A 136 8.64 4.13 9.63
N ALA A 137 7.53 4.84 9.69
CA ALA A 137 7.47 6.25 10.09
C ALA A 137 7.00 6.47 11.53
N GLY A 138 6.41 5.48 12.18
CA GLY A 138 5.69 5.64 13.43
C GLY A 138 4.31 6.26 13.22
N SER A 139 3.60 6.50 14.32
CA SER A 139 2.31 7.18 14.30
C SER A 139 2.45 8.66 13.95
N GLY A 140 1.41 9.22 13.31
CA GLY A 140 1.32 10.65 12.98
C GLY A 140 1.87 11.01 11.60
N ILE A 141 2.11 10.05 10.70
CA ILE A 141 2.54 10.33 9.32
C ILE A 141 1.51 11.18 8.54
N ALA A 142 0.23 11.12 8.91
CA ALA A 142 -0.81 11.97 8.35
C ALA A 142 -0.52 13.47 8.48
N ALA A 143 0.29 13.89 9.46
CA ALA A 143 0.74 15.26 9.62
C ALA A 143 1.56 15.77 8.40
N LEU A 144 2.08 14.86 7.57
CA LEU A 144 2.78 15.19 6.32
C LEU A 144 1.85 15.50 5.15
N ARG A 145 0.54 15.42 5.31
CA ARG A 145 -0.44 15.59 4.22
C ARG A 145 -0.22 16.87 3.40
N HIS A 146 0.15 17.94 4.08
CA HIS A 146 0.42 19.24 3.44
C HIS A 146 1.89 19.48 3.09
N SER A 147 2.76 18.52 3.35
CA SER A 147 4.17 18.60 2.97
C SER A 147 4.34 18.20 1.49
N PRO A 148 5.23 18.89 0.74
CA PRO A 148 5.50 18.51 -0.66
C PRO A 148 5.97 17.05 -0.77
N ARG A 149 5.46 16.31 -1.74
CA ARG A 149 5.84 14.89 -1.97
C ARG A 149 7.36 14.70 -2.11
N MET A 150 8.02 15.59 -2.83
CA MET A 150 9.48 15.58 -3.04
C MET A 150 10.26 16.34 -1.97
N GLY A 151 9.59 16.83 -0.91
CA GLY A 151 10.24 17.47 0.23
C GLY A 151 10.99 16.45 1.11
N LEU A 152 12.06 16.88 1.78
CA LEU A 152 12.97 16.04 2.58
C LEU A 152 12.22 15.06 3.52
N LEU A 153 11.13 15.48 4.12
CA LEU A 153 10.41 14.68 5.12
C LEU A 153 9.52 13.61 4.47
N ARG A 154 8.88 13.91 3.33
CA ARG A 154 7.91 13.02 2.69
C ARG A 154 8.52 12.19 1.57
N ARG A 155 9.60 12.67 0.95
CA ARG A 155 10.24 12.06 -0.22
C ARG A 155 10.50 10.55 -0.08
N PRO A 156 11.07 10.02 1.02
CA PRO A 156 11.34 8.58 1.12
C PRO A 156 10.06 7.72 1.02
N PHE A 157 8.97 8.22 1.59
CA PHE A 157 7.67 7.54 1.54
C PHE A 157 7.03 7.67 0.17
N SER A 158 7.10 8.85 -0.44
CA SER A 158 6.58 9.07 -1.80
C SER A 158 7.33 8.24 -2.83
N GLU A 159 8.65 8.11 -2.75
CA GLU A 159 9.45 7.27 -3.64
C GLU A 159 9.07 5.77 -3.51
N ALA A 160 8.80 5.30 -2.28
CA ALA A 160 8.32 3.93 -2.08
C ALA A 160 6.89 3.74 -2.62
N MET A 161 6.01 4.72 -2.37
CA MET A 161 4.65 4.69 -2.90
C MET A 161 4.63 4.78 -4.43
N ASP A 162 5.53 5.51 -5.06
CA ASP A 162 5.64 5.58 -6.53
C ASP A 162 5.99 4.21 -7.16
N LYS A 163 6.75 3.36 -6.46
CA LYS A 163 6.98 1.97 -6.88
C LYS A 163 5.69 1.16 -6.84
N LEU A 164 4.88 1.32 -5.78
CA LEU A 164 3.57 0.70 -5.68
C LEU A 164 2.61 1.23 -6.75
N VAL A 165 2.61 2.53 -7.01
CA VAL A 165 1.84 3.16 -8.12
C VAL A 165 2.19 2.48 -9.44
N GLY A 166 3.48 2.28 -9.73
CA GLY A 166 3.94 1.58 -10.93
C GLY A 166 3.34 0.17 -11.04
N ALA A 167 3.41 -0.62 -9.95
CA ALA A 167 2.87 -1.97 -9.90
C ALA A 167 1.34 -2.03 -10.09
N VAL A 168 0.61 -1.17 -9.40
CA VAL A 168 -0.85 -1.06 -9.50
C VAL A 168 -1.28 -0.66 -10.92
N ARG A 169 -0.62 0.33 -11.52
CA ARG A 169 -0.92 0.77 -12.89
C ARG A 169 -0.65 -0.29 -13.94
N MET A 170 0.40 -1.07 -13.77
CA MET A 170 0.75 -2.18 -14.67
C MET A 170 -0.02 -3.45 -14.32
N GLY A 171 -0.70 -3.50 -13.17
CA GLY A 171 -1.39 -4.65 -12.66
C GLY A 171 -0.46 -5.87 -12.56
N CYS A 172 0.72 -5.70 -11.96
CA CYS A 172 1.69 -6.78 -11.75
C CYS A 172 2.36 -6.64 -10.38
N SER A 173 3.27 -7.58 -10.03
CA SER A 173 4.04 -7.46 -8.78
C SER A 173 4.94 -6.22 -8.78
N ILE A 174 5.26 -5.70 -7.59
CA ILE A 174 6.18 -4.57 -7.47
C ILE A 174 7.54 -4.91 -8.06
N GLU A 175 8.03 -6.13 -7.85
CA GLU A 175 9.29 -6.61 -8.41
C GLU A 175 9.28 -6.53 -9.94
N HIS A 176 8.24 -7.07 -10.56
CA HIS A 176 8.12 -7.05 -12.02
C HIS A 176 7.99 -5.63 -12.57
N ALA A 177 7.22 -4.76 -11.91
CA ALA A 177 7.08 -3.36 -12.29
C ALA A 177 8.43 -2.63 -12.25
N GLN A 178 9.25 -2.89 -11.23
CA GLN A 178 10.59 -2.29 -11.13
C GLN A 178 11.51 -2.78 -12.25
N LEU A 179 11.51 -4.08 -12.56
CA LEU A 179 12.29 -4.63 -13.66
C LEU A 179 11.90 -4.02 -15.02
N LEU A 180 10.61 -3.89 -15.29
CA LEU A 180 10.10 -3.27 -16.52
C LEU A 180 10.42 -1.77 -16.60
N GLY A 181 10.44 -1.07 -15.47
CA GLY A 181 10.79 0.35 -15.38
C GLY A 181 12.29 0.63 -15.42
N GLY A 182 13.14 -0.40 -15.52
CA GLY A 182 14.60 -0.26 -15.46
C GLY A 182 15.14 0.11 -14.06
N GLY A 183 14.31 -0.09 -13.02
CA GLY A 183 14.69 0.15 -11.63
C GLY A 183 15.45 -1.02 -11.00
N ASP A 184 16.01 -0.78 -9.82
CA ASP A 184 16.69 -1.81 -9.03
C ASP A 184 15.68 -2.59 -8.17
N ALA A 185 15.52 -3.89 -8.50
CA ALA A 185 14.72 -4.81 -7.69
C ALA A 185 15.40 -5.21 -6.37
N GLY A 186 16.69 -4.92 -6.19
CA GLY A 186 17.45 -5.26 -4.97
C GLY A 186 16.98 -4.53 -3.70
N SER A 187 16.09 -3.54 -3.84
CA SER A 187 15.43 -2.87 -2.70
C SER A 187 14.14 -3.55 -2.23
N ILE A 188 13.76 -4.67 -2.86
CA ILE A 188 12.54 -5.43 -2.57
C ILE A 188 12.94 -6.68 -1.79
N ASP A 189 12.22 -6.98 -0.72
CA ASP A 189 12.49 -8.18 0.07
C ASP A 189 11.80 -9.44 -0.51
N ALA A 190 12.06 -10.61 0.11
CA ALA A 190 11.52 -11.89 -0.33
C ALA A 190 9.99 -11.99 -0.32
N ASP A 191 9.30 -11.11 0.41
CA ASP A 191 7.84 -11.01 0.44
C ASP A 191 7.29 -10.02 -0.60
N GLY A 192 8.15 -9.43 -1.42
CA GLY A 192 7.79 -8.42 -2.42
C GLY A 192 7.55 -7.03 -1.84
N MET A 193 8.12 -6.73 -0.64
CA MET A 193 7.88 -5.47 0.06
C MET A 193 9.03 -4.48 -0.14
N VAL A 194 8.68 -3.24 -0.47
CA VAL A 194 9.59 -2.08 -0.47
C VAL A 194 9.54 -1.40 0.88
N ARG A 195 10.69 -1.06 1.45
CA ARG A 195 10.80 -0.45 2.78
C ARG A 195 11.14 1.03 2.69
N ALA A 196 10.33 1.86 3.35
CA ALA A 196 10.57 3.29 3.47
C ALA A 196 10.80 3.71 4.92
N ARG A 197 11.83 4.53 5.14
CA ARG A 197 12.19 5.08 6.47
C ARG A 197 12.38 6.58 6.36
N PRO A 198 12.13 7.35 7.45
CA PRO A 198 12.46 8.77 7.48
C PRO A 198 13.94 9.02 7.16
N ALA A 199 14.22 10.06 6.37
CA ALA A 199 15.58 10.47 6.05
C ALA A 199 16.34 11.09 7.24
N VAL A 200 15.63 11.40 8.33
CA VAL A 200 16.21 12.05 9.53
C VAL A 200 16.27 11.09 10.72
N PRO A 201 17.15 11.30 11.72
CA PRO A 201 17.23 10.50 12.93
C PRO A 201 15.90 10.42 13.70
N ALA A 202 15.66 9.33 14.46
CA ALA A 202 14.39 9.05 15.13
C ALA A 202 13.91 10.16 16.07
N LEU A 203 14.81 10.74 16.86
CA LEU A 203 14.47 11.82 17.80
C LEU A 203 14.01 13.08 17.05
N ILE A 204 14.71 13.44 15.98
CA ILE A 204 14.35 14.58 15.13
C ILE A 204 13.02 14.33 14.46
N TRP A 205 12.81 13.13 13.92
CA TRP A 205 11.55 12.74 13.28
C TRP A 205 10.36 12.88 14.24
N ARG A 206 10.46 12.33 15.45
CA ARG A 206 9.40 12.43 16.47
C ARG A 206 9.08 13.89 16.82
N ALA A 207 10.09 14.72 16.97
CA ALA A 207 9.90 16.15 17.26
C ALA A 207 9.19 16.88 16.13
N ILE A 208 9.54 16.58 14.87
CA ILE A 208 8.92 17.15 13.68
C ILE A 208 7.44 16.74 13.60
N ILE A 209 7.14 15.43 13.70
CA ILE A 209 5.76 14.93 13.60
C ILE A 209 4.88 15.51 14.71
N LYS A 210 5.38 15.55 15.95
CA LYS A 210 4.67 16.17 17.06
C LYS A 210 4.35 17.66 16.80
N ARG A 211 5.31 18.41 16.24
CA ARG A 211 5.11 19.83 15.91
C ARG A 211 4.11 20.02 14.78
N LEU A 212 4.19 19.24 13.73
CA LEU A 212 3.25 19.32 12.60
C LEU A 212 1.83 18.93 13.03
N GLY A 213 1.68 17.88 13.82
CA GLY A 213 0.38 17.44 14.35
C GLY A 213 -0.29 18.49 15.24
N ALA A 214 0.47 19.19 16.10
CA ALA A 214 -0.05 20.28 16.92
C ALA A 214 -0.56 21.47 16.09
N HIS A 215 0.09 21.78 14.96
CA HIS A 215 -0.37 22.85 14.05
C HIS A 215 -1.64 22.49 13.28
N THR A 216 -1.88 21.22 13.04
CA THR A 216 -3.11 20.76 12.34
C THR A 216 -4.33 20.87 13.24
N GLN A 217 -4.18 20.58 14.55
CA GLN A 217 -5.27 20.70 15.54
C GLN A 217 -5.67 22.14 15.88
N SER A 218 -4.77 23.11 15.71
CA SER A 218 -5.04 24.51 16.02
C SER A 218 -5.70 25.30 14.87
N ARG A 219 -6.00 24.66 13.74
CA ARG A 219 -6.64 25.24 12.55
C ARG A 219 -8.06 24.73 12.30
N ILE A 220 -8.59 23.90 13.18
CA ILE A 220 -9.97 23.43 13.22
C ILE A 220 -10.71 24.19 14.33
#